data_28a5e15ace613e27703b5562f99e612d
#
_entry.id   28a5e15ace613e27703b5562f99e612d
#
_cell.length_a   1.000
_cell.length_b   1.000
_cell.length_c   1.000
_cell.angle_alpha   90.00
_cell.angle_beta   90.00
_cell.angle_gamma   90.00
#
_symmetry.space_group_name_H-M   'P 1'
#
loop_
_entity.id
_entity.type
_entity.pdbx_description
1 polymer ?
#
loop_
_entity_poly.entity_id
_entity_poly.type
_entity_poly.pdbx_seq_one_letter_code
_entity_poly.pdbx_strand_id
1 'polypeptide(L)'
;MIIPWMGFSLSELLNKVKIKPEAKYVKFISVFDPEQMVGQRRAVLNWPYVEGLRLDEAMHPLTTVVTGLYGRTLPNQNGAPLRIFIPWKYGFKSGKAIVKIELVKDIPTSSWMRASPREYGFYSNVNPNVNHPRWSQATERVIGADIFAPR
;
A
#
# COMPACT_ATOMS: atom_id res chain seq x y z
N MET A 1 -15.19 -5.18 -1.22
CA MET A 1 -15.64 -4.17 -2.22
C MET A 1 -14.76 -4.31 -3.46
N ILE A 2 -15.38 -4.45 -4.61
CA ILE A 2 -14.66 -4.49 -5.89
C ILE A 2 -14.56 -3.04 -6.40
N ILE A 3 -13.35 -2.57 -6.63
CA ILE A 3 -13.08 -1.23 -7.14
C ILE A 3 -12.41 -1.36 -8.50
N PRO A 4 -12.95 -0.72 -9.56
CA PRO A 4 -12.39 -0.80 -10.91
C PRO A 4 -11.18 0.13 -11.05
N TRP A 5 -10.08 -0.27 -10.46
CA TRP A 5 -8.80 0.43 -10.60
C TRP A 5 -8.29 0.35 -12.03
N MET A 6 -7.71 1.43 -12.50
CA MET A 6 -6.97 1.50 -13.76
C MET A 6 -5.49 1.73 -13.47
N GLY A 7 -4.64 0.96 -14.12
CA GLY A 7 -3.20 1.05 -13.90
C GLY A 7 -2.45 -0.04 -14.66
N PHE A 8 -1.23 -0.28 -14.22
CA PHE A 8 -0.33 -1.28 -14.80
C PHE A 8 0.48 -1.95 -13.71
N SER A 9 1.07 -3.10 -13.99
CA SER A 9 1.91 -3.81 -13.02
C SER A 9 3.14 -2.97 -12.65
N LEU A 10 3.45 -2.91 -11.35
CA LEU A 10 4.67 -2.24 -10.88
C LEU A 10 5.94 -2.85 -11.53
N SER A 11 5.92 -4.15 -11.83
CA SER A 11 7.02 -4.82 -12.52
C SER A 11 7.33 -4.23 -13.89
N GLU A 12 6.32 -3.72 -14.61
CA GLU A 12 6.55 -3.05 -15.91
C GLU A 12 7.39 -1.78 -15.75
N LEU A 13 7.17 -1.03 -14.67
CA LEU A 13 7.97 0.13 -14.35
C LEU A 13 9.39 -0.25 -13.91
N LEU A 14 9.49 -1.26 -13.03
CA LEU A 14 10.79 -1.70 -12.49
C LEU A 14 11.68 -2.32 -13.57
N ASN A 15 11.11 -3.01 -14.55
CA ASN A 15 11.84 -3.58 -15.68
C ASN A 15 12.42 -2.52 -16.65
N LYS A 16 11.98 -1.26 -16.55
CA LYS A 16 12.54 -0.16 -17.36
C LYS A 16 13.82 0.45 -16.76
N VAL A 17 14.18 0.05 -15.54
CA VAL A 17 15.36 0.55 -14.83
C VAL A 17 16.34 -0.58 -14.52
N LYS A 18 17.64 -0.27 -14.48
CA LYS A 18 18.65 -1.23 -14.05
C LYS A 18 18.65 -1.32 -12.53
N ILE A 19 18.08 -2.40 -12.00
CA ILE A 19 18.07 -2.68 -10.56
C ILE A 19 19.48 -3.13 -10.15
N LYS A 20 20.05 -2.48 -9.13
CA LYS A 20 21.33 -2.87 -8.58
C LYS A 20 21.21 -4.19 -7.81
N PRO A 21 22.23 -5.08 -7.83
CA PRO A 21 22.16 -6.40 -7.19
C PRO A 21 21.90 -6.37 -5.68
N GLU A 22 22.31 -5.30 -5.02
CA GLU A 22 22.11 -5.12 -3.59
C GLU A 22 20.69 -4.72 -3.20
N ALA A 23 19.86 -4.28 -4.14
CA ALA A 23 18.47 -3.87 -3.89
C ALA A 23 17.59 -5.09 -3.58
N LYS A 24 16.98 -5.09 -2.39
CA LYS A 24 16.11 -6.17 -1.90
C LYS A 24 14.67 -5.71 -1.67
N TYR A 25 14.46 -4.42 -1.55
CA TYR A 25 13.18 -3.83 -1.21
C TYR A 25 12.87 -2.63 -2.10
N VAL A 26 11.59 -2.36 -2.24
CA VAL A 26 11.06 -1.14 -2.86
C VAL A 26 10.40 -0.32 -1.77
N LYS A 27 10.77 0.95 -1.68
CA LYS A 27 10.24 1.92 -0.72
C LYS A 27 9.43 2.97 -1.46
N PHE A 28 8.25 3.23 -0.99
CA PHE A 28 7.32 4.23 -1.50
C PHE A 28 7.23 5.40 -0.53
N ILE A 29 7.29 6.62 -1.05
CA ILE A 29 7.17 7.84 -0.26
C ILE A 29 6.02 8.64 -0.85
N SER A 30 5.05 8.98 0.02
CA SER A 30 3.91 9.82 -0.34
C SER A 30 4.26 11.30 -0.24
N VAL A 31 3.49 12.13 -0.92
CA VAL A 31 3.60 13.59 -0.81
C VAL A 31 3.42 14.05 0.64
N PHE A 32 4.19 15.03 1.03
CA PHE A 32 4.00 15.75 2.29
C PHE A 32 3.69 17.22 1.97
N ASP A 33 2.43 17.57 2.14
CA ASP A 33 1.91 18.91 1.90
C ASP A 33 0.80 19.23 2.91
N PRO A 34 1.16 19.67 4.13
CA PRO A 34 0.19 19.95 5.18
C PRO A 34 -0.68 21.18 4.90
N GLU A 35 -0.35 22.00 3.90
CA GLU A 35 -1.20 23.12 3.50
C GLU A 35 -2.45 22.64 2.78
N GLN A 36 -2.30 21.74 1.81
CA GLN A 36 -3.38 21.16 1.05
C GLN A 36 -3.97 19.92 1.74
N MET A 37 -3.14 19.12 2.40
CA MET A 37 -3.54 17.88 3.08
C MET A 37 -3.65 18.10 4.60
N VAL A 38 -4.74 18.73 5.02
CA VAL A 38 -4.95 19.12 6.44
C VAL A 38 -4.83 17.97 7.44
N GLY A 39 -5.07 16.72 7.03
CA GLY A 39 -4.85 15.55 7.87
C GLY A 39 -3.40 15.33 8.26
N GLN A 40 -2.44 15.86 7.49
CA GLN A 40 -1.01 15.75 7.76
C GLN A 40 -0.52 16.74 8.85
N ARG A 41 -1.37 17.67 9.28
CA ARG A 41 -1.10 18.55 10.42
C ARG A 41 -1.25 17.83 11.76
N ARG A 42 -1.89 16.65 11.75
CA ARG A 42 -2.09 15.86 12.98
C ARG A 42 -0.91 14.91 13.18
N ALA A 43 -0.41 14.84 14.41
CA ALA A 43 0.70 13.96 14.80
C ALA A 43 0.25 12.48 15.01
N VAL A 44 -0.62 11.97 14.13
CA VAL A 44 -1.07 10.56 14.18
C VAL A 44 -0.01 9.63 13.60
N LEU A 45 0.68 10.10 12.56
CA LEU A 45 1.77 9.39 11.90
C LEU A 45 2.97 10.31 11.72
N ASN A 46 4.16 9.74 11.60
CA ASN A 46 5.34 10.47 11.15
C ASN A 46 5.26 10.64 9.63
N TRP A 47 5.14 11.89 9.18
CA TRP A 47 5.11 12.26 7.77
C TRP A 47 6.51 12.51 7.22
N PRO A 48 6.76 12.32 5.91
CA PRO A 48 5.83 11.79 4.91
C PRO A 48 5.45 10.33 5.17
N TYR A 49 4.29 9.91 4.61
CA TYR A 49 3.89 8.50 4.68
C TYR A 49 4.86 7.63 3.89
N VAL A 50 5.33 6.57 4.52
CA VAL A 50 6.30 5.63 3.94
C VAL A 50 5.73 4.21 4.01
N GLU A 51 5.84 3.49 2.90
CA GLU A 51 5.58 2.07 2.81
C GLU A 51 6.68 1.34 2.05
N GLY A 52 6.69 0.02 2.17
CA GLY A 52 7.66 -0.81 1.47
C GLY A 52 7.16 -2.20 1.13
N LEU A 53 7.79 -2.80 0.13
CA LEU A 53 7.60 -4.17 -0.30
C LEU A 53 8.95 -4.86 -0.45
N ARG A 54 8.99 -6.18 -0.32
CA ARG A 54 10.11 -6.95 -0.88
C ARG A 54 10.13 -6.80 -2.39
N LEU A 55 11.30 -6.95 -2.98
CA LEU A 55 11.44 -6.80 -4.43
C LEU A 55 10.61 -7.84 -5.21
N ASP A 56 10.51 -9.08 -4.73
CA ASP A 56 9.68 -10.11 -5.34
C ASP A 56 8.17 -9.81 -5.23
N GLU A 57 7.73 -9.23 -4.12
CA GLU A 57 6.34 -8.75 -3.97
C GLU A 57 6.05 -7.57 -4.91
N ALA A 58 7.02 -6.68 -5.08
CA ALA A 58 6.91 -5.56 -6.01
C ALA A 58 6.89 -6.01 -7.48
N MET A 59 7.59 -7.10 -7.80
CA MET A 59 7.60 -7.72 -9.13
C MET A 59 6.39 -8.63 -9.40
N HIS A 60 5.55 -8.87 -8.40
CA HIS A 60 4.37 -9.71 -8.56
C HIS A 60 3.36 -9.06 -9.53
N PRO A 61 2.76 -9.82 -10.48
CA PRO A 61 1.86 -9.26 -11.51
C PRO A 61 0.68 -8.47 -10.96
N LEU A 62 0.18 -8.82 -9.77
CA LEU A 62 -0.95 -8.15 -9.12
C LEU A 62 -0.56 -6.90 -8.31
N THR A 63 0.74 -6.63 -8.13
CA THR A 63 1.17 -5.36 -7.54
C THR A 63 1.04 -4.27 -8.58
N THR A 64 0.06 -3.40 -8.39
CA THR A 64 -0.41 -2.46 -9.39
C THR A 64 -0.04 -1.02 -9.02
N VAL A 65 0.48 -0.28 -10.00
CA VAL A 65 0.53 1.18 -10.00
C VAL A 65 -0.79 1.67 -10.56
N VAL A 66 -1.59 2.32 -9.73
CA VAL A 66 -2.91 2.81 -10.08
C VAL A 66 -2.85 4.29 -10.41
N THR A 67 -3.35 4.64 -11.58
CA THR A 67 -3.41 6.00 -12.11
C THR A 67 -4.85 6.46 -12.39
N GLY A 68 -5.83 5.56 -12.27
CA GLY A 68 -7.23 5.85 -12.58
C GLY A 68 -8.23 5.00 -11.80
N LEU A 69 -9.48 5.42 -11.89
CA LEU A 69 -10.62 4.82 -11.21
C LEU A 69 -11.89 5.07 -12.04
N TYR A 70 -12.72 4.04 -12.27
CA TYR A 70 -13.96 4.13 -13.06
C TYR A 70 -13.79 4.77 -14.43
N GLY A 71 -12.72 4.42 -15.16
CA GLY A 71 -12.43 4.97 -16.49
C GLY A 71 -11.95 6.42 -16.53
N ARG A 72 -11.63 7.01 -15.37
CA ARG A 72 -11.15 8.39 -15.24
C ARG A 72 -9.81 8.44 -14.51
N THR A 73 -9.10 9.56 -14.62
CA THR A 73 -7.89 9.83 -13.85
C THR A 73 -8.17 9.74 -12.35
N LEU A 74 -7.17 9.30 -11.59
CA LEU A 74 -7.30 9.11 -10.15
C LEU A 74 -7.60 10.42 -9.43
N PRO A 75 -8.72 10.53 -8.68
CA PRO A 75 -9.00 11.73 -7.89
C PRO A 75 -7.98 11.93 -6.76
N ASN A 76 -7.75 13.17 -6.36
CA ASN A 76 -6.80 13.52 -5.28
C ASN A 76 -7.08 12.73 -3.99
N GLN A 77 -8.34 12.65 -3.58
CA GLN A 77 -8.76 11.91 -2.39
C GLN A 77 -8.42 10.41 -2.48
N ASN A 78 -8.42 9.83 -3.68
CA ASN A 78 -8.12 8.42 -3.91
C ASN A 78 -6.61 8.16 -4.07
N GLY A 79 -5.79 9.20 -4.09
CA GLY A 79 -4.35 9.10 -4.04
C GLY A 79 -3.61 9.50 -5.32
N ALA A 80 -4.13 10.50 -6.09
CA ALA A 80 -3.39 11.10 -7.19
C ALA A 80 -2.01 11.62 -6.73
N PRO A 81 -1.00 11.68 -7.61
CA PRO A 81 -1.03 11.33 -9.04
C PRO A 81 -1.07 9.83 -9.29
N LEU A 82 -0.55 9.03 -8.38
CA LEU A 82 -0.59 7.56 -8.44
C LEU A 82 -0.61 6.96 -7.03
N ARG A 83 -1.15 5.76 -6.93
CA ARG A 83 -1.12 4.96 -5.71
C ARG A 83 -0.68 3.54 -6.02
N ILE A 84 -0.27 2.81 -4.98
CA ILE A 84 -0.01 1.38 -5.08
C ILE A 84 -1.25 0.61 -4.63
N PHE A 85 -1.53 -0.53 -5.28
CA PHE A 85 -2.57 -1.46 -4.89
C PHE A 85 -1.97 -2.87 -4.81
N ILE A 86 -2.19 -3.53 -3.65
CA ILE A 86 -1.66 -4.85 -3.34
C ILE A 86 -2.79 -5.68 -2.72
N PRO A 87 -3.48 -6.54 -3.49
CA PRO A 87 -4.75 -7.15 -3.07
C PRO A 87 -4.66 -8.08 -1.86
N TRP A 88 -3.51 -8.68 -1.59
CA TRP A 88 -3.34 -9.65 -0.49
C TRP A 88 -2.82 -9.04 0.82
N LYS A 89 -2.58 -7.73 0.85
CA LYS A 89 -2.07 -7.04 2.04
C LYS A 89 -3.13 -6.16 2.68
N TYR A 90 -2.91 -5.76 3.93
CA TYR A 90 -3.71 -4.71 4.56
C TYR A 90 -3.73 -3.45 3.70
N GLY A 91 -4.88 -2.78 3.68
CA GLY A 91 -5.09 -1.59 2.84
C GLY A 91 -4.08 -0.47 3.05
N PHE A 92 -3.53 -0.32 4.25
CA PHE A 92 -2.51 0.70 4.50
C PHE A 92 -1.20 0.46 3.75
N LYS A 93 -0.88 -0.78 3.35
CA LYS A 93 0.27 -1.10 2.50
C LYS A 93 0.14 -0.49 1.09
N SER A 94 -1.08 -0.22 0.67
CA SER A 94 -1.41 0.42 -0.61
C SER A 94 -1.29 1.95 -0.51
N GLY A 95 -0.06 2.44 -0.39
CA GLY A 95 0.25 3.87 -0.23
C GLY A 95 -0.38 4.73 -1.32
N LYS A 96 -0.84 5.94 -0.94
CA LYS A 96 -1.49 6.93 -1.81
C LYS A 96 -0.58 8.12 -2.08
N ALA A 97 -0.85 8.83 -3.18
CA ALA A 97 -0.14 10.06 -3.55
C ALA A 97 1.39 9.87 -3.53
N ILE A 98 1.84 8.81 -4.19
CA ILE A 98 3.25 8.44 -4.25
C ILE A 98 3.99 9.44 -5.14
N VAL A 99 5.05 10.01 -4.59
CA VAL A 99 5.91 10.96 -5.28
C VAL A 99 7.34 10.45 -5.45
N LYS A 100 7.69 9.35 -4.75
CA LYS A 100 9.02 8.75 -4.87
C LYS A 100 8.97 7.24 -4.68
N ILE A 101 9.69 6.52 -5.54
CA ILE A 101 9.93 5.07 -5.45
C ILE A 101 11.44 4.87 -5.37
N GLU A 102 11.91 4.23 -4.32
CA GLU A 102 13.33 3.95 -4.08
C GLU A 102 13.56 2.44 -4.02
N LEU A 103 14.61 1.98 -4.68
CA LEU A 103 15.12 0.62 -4.53
C LEU A 103 16.19 0.63 -3.45
N VAL A 104 15.98 -0.14 -2.38
CA VAL A 104 16.83 -0.09 -1.18
C VAL A 104 17.32 -1.48 -0.76
N LYS A 105 18.47 -1.51 -0.08
CA LYS A 105 19.08 -2.75 0.41
C LYS A 105 18.39 -3.27 1.68
N ASP A 106 18.09 -2.34 2.59
CA ASP A 106 17.59 -2.68 3.91
C ASP A 106 16.07 -2.53 3.98
N ILE A 107 15.43 -3.26 4.90
CA ILE A 107 13.98 -3.19 5.11
C ILE A 107 13.58 -1.75 5.48
N PRO A 108 12.76 -1.07 4.66
CA PRO A 108 12.29 0.25 5.01
C PRO A 108 11.31 0.19 6.18
N THR A 109 11.53 1.01 7.19
CA THR A 109 10.58 1.15 8.30
C THR A 109 9.36 1.92 7.81
N SER A 110 8.21 1.26 7.75
CA SER A 110 6.95 1.89 7.30
C SER A 110 6.34 2.78 8.38
N SER A 111 5.42 3.65 7.97
CA SER A 111 4.73 4.57 8.88
C SER A 111 3.95 3.83 9.96
N TRP A 112 3.27 2.74 9.63
CA TRP A 112 2.52 1.94 10.60
C TRP A 112 3.39 1.08 11.50
N MET A 113 4.54 0.58 11.01
CA MET A 113 5.53 -0.08 11.86
C MET A 113 6.03 0.85 12.97
N ARG A 114 6.14 2.15 12.68
CA ARG A 114 6.53 3.16 13.71
C ARG A 114 5.38 3.49 14.65
N ALA A 115 4.17 3.67 14.10
CA ALA A 115 3.02 4.11 14.88
C ALA A 115 2.45 3.02 15.79
N SER A 116 2.44 1.76 15.34
CA SER A 116 1.88 0.62 16.08
C SER A 116 2.69 -0.66 15.88
N PRO A 117 3.94 -0.71 16.40
CA PRO A 117 4.86 -1.82 16.14
C PRO A 117 4.42 -3.16 16.73
N ARG A 118 3.49 -3.15 17.68
CA ARG A 118 2.91 -4.37 18.28
C ARG A 118 1.83 -5.01 17.40
N GLU A 119 1.26 -4.25 16.45
CA GLU A 119 0.16 -4.69 15.62
C GLU A 119 0.57 -4.89 14.15
N TYR A 120 1.48 -4.07 13.66
CA TYR A 120 1.83 -4.02 12.24
C TYR A 120 3.31 -4.27 11.99
N GLY A 121 3.59 -5.38 11.30
CA GLY A 121 4.91 -5.70 10.80
C GLY A 121 5.09 -5.23 9.35
N PHE A 122 6.27 -5.49 8.81
CA PHE A 122 6.62 -5.09 7.44
C PHE A 122 5.71 -5.74 6.38
N TYR A 123 5.43 -7.02 6.52
CA TYR A 123 4.69 -7.76 5.49
C TYR A 123 3.21 -7.42 5.45
N SER A 124 2.56 -7.41 6.61
CA SER A 124 1.14 -7.07 6.78
C SER A 124 0.23 -7.73 5.74
N ASN A 125 0.44 -9.03 5.53
CA ASN A 125 -0.43 -9.86 4.69
C ASN A 125 -1.72 -10.16 5.46
N VAL A 126 -2.84 -10.22 4.74
CA VAL A 126 -4.09 -10.74 5.29
C VAL A 126 -4.01 -12.27 5.29
N ASN A 127 -4.08 -12.86 6.47
CA ASN A 127 -4.09 -14.32 6.64
C ASN A 127 -5.32 -14.72 7.47
N PRO A 128 -6.30 -15.43 6.88
CA PRO A 128 -7.53 -15.82 7.59
C PRO A 128 -7.28 -16.77 8.76
N ASN A 129 -6.14 -17.47 8.78
CA ASN A 129 -5.77 -18.41 9.84
C ASN A 129 -4.99 -17.77 11.00
N VAL A 130 -4.69 -16.47 10.92
CA VAL A 130 -3.95 -15.74 11.95
C VAL A 130 -4.74 -14.51 12.36
N ASN A 131 -5.11 -14.42 13.64
CA ASN A 131 -5.85 -13.27 14.14
C ASN A 131 -4.96 -12.03 14.25
N HIS A 132 -5.53 -10.88 13.95
CA HIS A 132 -4.98 -9.61 14.41
C HIS A 132 -5.16 -9.50 15.95
N PRO A 133 -4.30 -8.77 16.68
CA PRO A 133 -4.44 -8.62 18.13
C PRO A 133 -5.81 -8.15 18.62
N ARG A 134 -6.57 -7.45 17.77
CA ARG A 134 -7.87 -6.86 18.12
C ARG A 134 -9.09 -7.45 17.39
N TRP A 135 -8.90 -8.28 16.35
CA TRP A 135 -10.00 -8.90 15.59
C TRP A 135 -9.59 -10.18 14.90
N SER A 136 -10.59 -10.98 14.53
CA SER A 136 -10.41 -12.15 13.66
C SER A 136 -10.28 -11.72 12.21
N GLN A 137 -9.45 -12.45 11.44
CA GLN A 137 -9.30 -12.27 9.99
C GLN A 137 -9.96 -13.40 9.19
N ALA A 138 -10.66 -14.33 9.86
CA ALA A 138 -11.24 -15.51 9.23
C ALA A 138 -12.43 -15.18 8.31
N THR A 139 -13.08 -14.04 8.53
CA THR A 139 -14.28 -13.67 7.77
C THR A 139 -14.15 -12.26 7.19
N GLU A 140 -14.92 -11.98 6.15
CA GLU A 140 -15.09 -10.66 5.59
C GLU A 140 -16.56 -10.28 5.49
N ARG A 141 -16.85 -8.98 5.51
CA ARG A 141 -18.20 -8.48 5.26
C ARG A 141 -18.41 -8.31 3.76
N VAL A 142 -19.36 -9.05 3.22
CA VAL A 142 -19.81 -8.87 1.83
C VAL A 142 -20.78 -7.70 1.78
N ILE A 143 -20.50 -6.69 0.95
CA ILE A 143 -21.38 -5.54 0.78
C ILE A 143 -22.66 -5.99 0.08
N GLY A 144 -23.83 -5.66 0.66
CA GLY A 144 -25.13 -6.08 0.17
C GLY A 144 -25.63 -7.42 0.69
N ALA A 145 -24.84 -8.10 1.52
CA ALA A 145 -25.24 -9.27 2.28
C ALA A 145 -25.26 -8.96 3.78
N ASP A 146 -26.24 -9.53 4.49
CA ASP A 146 -26.39 -9.32 5.94
C ASP A 146 -25.48 -10.21 6.79
N ILE A 147 -24.62 -11.00 6.16
CA ILE A 147 -23.77 -12.00 6.79
C ILE A 147 -22.28 -11.80 6.49
N PHE A 148 -21.45 -12.24 7.42
CA PHE A 148 -20.01 -12.40 7.19
C PHE A 148 -19.74 -13.70 6.43
N ALA A 149 -18.94 -13.63 5.36
CA ALA A 149 -18.49 -14.78 4.59
C ALA A 149 -17.07 -15.20 5.00
N PRO A 150 -16.68 -16.49 4.93
CA PRO A 150 -15.29 -16.92 5.05
C PRO A 150 -14.42 -16.26 3.97
N ARG A 151 -13.18 -15.96 4.31
CA ARG A 151 -12.16 -15.47 3.35
C ARG A 151 -11.48 -16.60 2.62
#